data_fecdc45546c693f5e626fc31152bc135
#
_entry.id   fecdc45546c693f5e626fc31152bc135
#
_cell.length_a   1.000
_cell.length_b   1.000
_cell.length_c   1.000
_cell.angle_alpha   90.00
_cell.angle_beta   90.00
_cell.angle_gamma   90.00
#
_symmetry.space_group_name_H-M   'P 1'
#
loop_
_entity.id
_entity.type
_entity.pdbx_description
1 polymer ?
#
loop_
_entity_poly.entity_id
_entity_poly.type
_entity_poly.pdbx_seq_one_letter_code
_entity_poly.pdbx_strand_id
1 'polypeptide(L)'
;MKTLFQQFEKLEDEAEKQALANQICLALTIHAQIEEEIYYPAVREAIDDDDLLDEAEVEHASAKQLIAEIQAMKAGDRLFDAKVIVLGEYVNHHVEEEEGEMFPESRDSKLDLKELGARMAERKAELMKQAKA
;
A
#
# COMPACT_ATOMS: atom_id res chain seq x y z
N MET A 1 -8.02 0.82 3.82
CA MET A 1 -7.79 -0.13 2.69
C MET A 1 -8.68 -1.34 2.73
N LYS A 2 -8.73 -2.03 3.85
CA LYS A 2 -9.58 -3.22 4.01
C LYS A 2 -11.04 -2.93 3.63
N THR A 3 -11.57 -1.78 4.02
CA THR A 3 -12.94 -1.37 3.71
C THR A 3 -13.17 -1.21 2.21
N LEU A 4 -12.22 -0.64 1.48
CA LEU A 4 -12.33 -0.46 0.03
C LEU A 4 -12.39 -1.80 -0.70
N PHE A 5 -11.59 -2.79 -0.29
CA PHE A 5 -11.63 -4.12 -0.87
C PHE A 5 -12.96 -4.82 -0.56
N GLN A 6 -13.49 -4.65 0.65
CA GLN A 6 -14.80 -5.20 1.01
C GLN A 6 -15.91 -4.57 0.18
N GLN A 7 -15.85 -3.26 -0.07
CA GLN A 7 -16.80 -2.58 -0.94
C GLN A 7 -16.73 -3.10 -2.37
N PHE A 8 -15.50 -3.34 -2.87
CA PHE A 8 -15.31 -3.87 -4.23
C PHE A 8 -16.01 -5.22 -4.40
N GLU A 9 -15.89 -6.13 -3.44
CA GLU A 9 -16.49 -7.45 -3.52
C GLU A 9 -18.02 -7.42 -3.62
N LYS A 10 -18.64 -6.34 -3.15
CA LYS A 10 -20.11 -6.19 -3.18
C LYS A 10 -20.63 -5.52 -4.45
N LEU A 11 -19.74 -4.97 -5.29
CA LEU A 11 -20.14 -4.28 -6.50
C LEU A 11 -20.46 -5.28 -7.62
N GLU A 12 -21.46 -4.96 -8.42
CA GLU A 12 -21.84 -5.73 -9.60
C GLU A 12 -21.69 -4.92 -10.88
N ASP A 13 -21.81 -3.59 -10.80
CA ASP A 13 -21.68 -2.71 -11.95
C ASP A 13 -20.22 -2.52 -12.37
N GLU A 14 -19.94 -2.73 -13.65
CA GLU A 14 -18.57 -2.64 -14.19
C GLU A 14 -17.96 -1.25 -14.05
N ALA A 15 -18.76 -0.19 -14.28
CA ALA A 15 -18.28 1.18 -14.16
C ALA A 15 -17.89 1.51 -12.71
N GLU A 16 -18.69 1.05 -11.74
CA GLU A 16 -18.38 1.23 -10.32
C GLU A 16 -17.15 0.43 -9.90
N LYS A 17 -17.00 -0.79 -10.41
CA LYS A 17 -15.82 -1.62 -10.16
C LYS A 17 -14.56 -0.95 -10.70
N GLN A 18 -14.63 -0.41 -11.90
CA GLN A 18 -13.50 0.29 -12.52
C GLN A 18 -13.08 1.51 -11.70
N ALA A 19 -14.04 2.32 -11.29
CA ALA A 19 -13.78 3.52 -10.49
C ALA A 19 -13.16 3.18 -9.14
N LEU A 20 -13.70 2.17 -8.46
CA LEU A 20 -13.19 1.76 -7.14
C LEU A 20 -11.81 1.11 -7.26
N ALA A 21 -11.58 0.27 -8.26
CA ALA A 21 -10.27 -0.33 -8.50
C ALA A 21 -9.21 0.74 -8.78
N ASN A 22 -9.55 1.77 -9.56
CA ASN A 22 -8.64 2.89 -9.81
C ASN A 22 -8.33 3.64 -8.53
N GLN A 23 -9.31 3.85 -7.67
CA GLN A 23 -9.13 4.50 -6.37
C GLN A 23 -8.21 3.68 -5.46
N ILE A 24 -8.43 2.37 -5.40
CA ILE A 24 -7.59 1.44 -4.62
C ILE A 24 -6.14 1.48 -5.11
N CYS A 25 -5.94 1.38 -6.42
CA CYS A 25 -4.60 1.39 -7.00
C CYS A 25 -3.87 2.70 -6.72
N LEU A 26 -4.54 3.84 -6.83
CA LEU A 26 -3.96 5.14 -6.52
C LEU A 26 -3.55 5.23 -5.05
N ALA A 27 -4.46 4.86 -4.15
CA ALA A 27 -4.19 4.92 -2.71
C ALA A 27 -3.02 4.03 -2.32
N LEU A 28 -2.94 2.82 -2.86
CA LEU A 28 -1.83 1.89 -2.58
C LEU A 28 -0.51 2.37 -3.16
N THR A 29 -0.54 2.95 -4.35
CA THR A 29 0.68 3.50 -4.98
C THR A 29 1.26 4.61 -4.13
N ILE A 30 0.42 5.52 -3.65
CA ILE A 30 0.84 6.63 -2.78
C ILE A 30 1.38 6.09 -1.46
N HIS A 31 0.67 5.16 -0.84
CA HIS A 31 1.08 4.56 0.43
C HIS A 31 2.45 3.87 0.31
N ALA A 32 2.64 3.07 -0.73
CA ALA A 32 3.91 2.37 -0.97
C ALA A 32 5.06 3.36 -1.20
N GLN A 33 4.80 4.44 -1.93
CA GLN A 33 5.81 5.45 -2.22
C GLN A 33 6.25 6.16 -0.94
N ILE A 34 5.32 6.52 -0.06
CA ILE A 34 5.63 7.16 1.22
C ILE A 34 6.49 6.24 2.09
N GLU A 35 6.14 4.96 2.17
CA GLU A 35 6.91 4.00 2.94
C GLU A 35 8.33 3.84 2.39
N GLU A 36 8.46 3.73 1.07
CA GLU A 36 9.77 3.56 0.42
C GLU A 36 10.65 4.81 0.53
N GLU A 37 10.07 6.00 0.48
CA GLU A 37 10.83 7.26 0.54
C GLU A 37 11.19 7.68 1.96
N ILE A 38 10.31 7.43 2.93
CA ILE A 38 10.42 8.00 4.27
C ILE A 38 10.51 6.95 5.36
N TYR A 39 9.53 6.05 5.44
CA TYR A 39 9.40 5.13 6.58
C TYR A 39 10.50 4.06 6.60
N TYR A 40 10.65 3.32 5.51
CA TYR A 40 11.62 2.22 5.46
C TYR A 40 13.06 2.68 5.58
N PRO A 41 13.51 3.77 4.93
CA PRO A 41 14.87 4.26 5.16
C PRO A 41 15.13 4.63 6.62
N ALA A 42 14.17 5.28 7.28
CA ALA A 42 14.30 5.65 8.68
C ALA A 42 14.35 4.42 9.60
N VAL A 43 13.51 3.42 9.32
CA VAL A 43 13.47 2.17 10.09
C VAL A 43 14.77 1.39 9.90
N ARG A 44 15.28 1.32 8.66
CA ARG A 44 16.53 0.61 8.35
C ARG A 44 17.72 1.17 9.13
N GLU A 45 17.78 2.49 9.31
CA GLU A 45 18.82 3.13 10.10
C GLU A 45 18.69 2.88 11.60
N ALA A 46 17.46 2.77 12.10
CA ALA A 46 17.17 2.68 13.53
C ALA A 46 17.07 1.25 14.05
N ILE A 47 16.72 0.31 13.19
CA ILE A 47 16.48 -1.10 13.55
C ILE A 47 17.46 -1.97 12.78
N ASP A 48 18.06 -2.94 13.47
CA ASP A 48 18.98 -3.88 12.87
C ASP A 48 18.24 -5.16 12.45
N ASP A 49 17.29 -4.99 11.52
CA ASP A 49 16.47 -6.09 11.00
C ASP A 49 16.28 -5.93 9.49
N ASP A 50 17.38 -6.11 8.76
CA ASP A 50 17.37 -5.96 7.30
C ASP A 50 16.48 -6.99 6.61
N ASP A 51 16.35 -8.20 7.18
CA ASP A 51 15.52 -9.24 6.59
C ASP A 51 14.04 -8.81 6.52
N LEU A 52 13.54 -8.18 7.59
CA LEU A 52 12.17 -7.69 7.65
C LEU A 52 11.92 -6.63 6.57
N LEU A 53 12.86 -5.70 6.40
CA LEU A 53 12.77 -4.65 5.40
C LEU A 53 12.92 -5.16 3.98
N ASP A 54 13.78 -6.16 3.78
CA ASP A 54 13.96 -6.79 2.48
C ASP A 54 12.70 -7.56 2.07
N GLU A 55 12.04 -8.23 3.01
CA GLU A 55 10.75 -8.89 2.75
C GLU A 55 9.68 -7.86 2.34
N ALA A 56 9.63 -6.72 3.03
CA ALA A 56 8.70 -5.65 2.69
C ALA A 56 8.94 -5.12 1.29
N GLU A 57 10.19 -4.99 0.88
CA GLU A 57 10.55 -4.54 -0.47
C GLU A 57 10.05 -5.51 -1.54
N VAL A 58 10.21 -6.81 -1.32
CA VAL A 58 9.73 -7.85 -2.24
C VAL A 58 8.20 -7.84 -2.31
N GLU A 59 7.53 -7.72 -1.18
CA GLU A 59 6.06 -7.63 -1.13
C GLU A 59 5.55 -6.41 -1.88
N HIS A 60 6.21 -5.26 -1.72
CA HIS A 60 5.86 -4.03 -2.46
C HIS A 60 6.02 -4.23 -3.97
N ALA A 61 7.09 -4.88 -4.41
CA ALA A 61 7.30 -5.15 -5.83
C ALA A 61 6.19 -6.02 -6.41
N SER A 62 5.76 -7.04 -5.67
CA SER A 62 4.66 -7.92 -6.08
C SER A 62 3.33 -7.17 -6.17
N ALA A 63 3.04 -6.32 -5.19
CA ALA A 63 1.83 -5.50 -5.20
C ALA A 63 1.83 -4.50 -6.36
N LYS A 64 2.97 -3.87 -6.63
CA LYS A 64 3.11 -2.93 -7.75
C LYS A 64 2.86 -3.60 -9.09
N GLN A 65 3.32 -4.84 -9.25
CA GLN A 65 3.07 -5.60 -10.47
C GLN A 65 1.58 -5.87 -10.65
N LEU A 66 0.87 -6.31 -9.60
CA LEU A 66 -0.58 -6.49 -9.65
C LEU A 66 -1.31 -5.19 -9.96
N ILE A 67 -0.91 -4.09 -9.36
CA ILE A 67 -1.49 -2.77 -9.61
C ILE A 67 -1.34 -2.41 -11.09
N ALA A 68 -0.16 -2.59 -11.66
CA ALA A 68 0.10 -2.29 -13.07
C ALA A 68 -0.77 -3.15 -13.99
N GLU A 69 -0.92 -4.44 -13.68
CA GLU A 69 -1.78 -5.34 -14.45
C GLU A 69 -3.25 -4.92 -14.38
N ILE A 70 -3.74 -4.58 -13.18
CA ILE A 70 -5.13 -4.11 -13.00
C ILE A 70 -5.37 -2.81 -13.77
N GLN A 71 -4.43 -1.87 -13.74
CA GLN A 71 -4.54 -0.60 -14.44
C GLN A 71 -4.55 -0.77 -15.96
N ALA A 72 -3.94 -1.83 -16.47
CA ALA A 72 -3.93 -2.15 -17.90
C ALA A 72 -5.20 -2.90 -18.34
N MET A 73 -6.02 -3.35 -17.40
CA MET A 73 -7.26 -4.11 -17.65
C MET A 73 -8.49 -3.22 -17.51
N LYS A 74 -9.60 -3.75 -17.94
CA LYS A 74 -10.93 -3.11 -17.77
C LYS A 74 -11.81 -4.00 -16.91
N ALA A 75 -12.70 -3.39 -16.15
CA ALA A 75 -13.75 -4.12 -15.43
C ALA A 75 -14.54 -4.95 -16.45
N GLY A 76 -14.81 -6.19 -16.12
CA GLY A 76 -15.43 -7.15 -17.04
C GLY A 76 -14.42 -8.09 -17.72
N ASP A 77 -13.13 -7.75 -17.72
CA ASP A 77 -12.10 -8.67 -18.19
C ASP A 77 -12.05 -9.87 -17.26
N ARG A 78 -11.75 -11.05 -17.83
CA ARG A 78 -11.89 -12.33 -17.14
C ARG A 78 -11.21 -12.40 -15.78
N LEU A 79 -10.02 -11.83 -15.64
CA LEU A 79 -9.24 -11.91 -14.40
C LEU A 79 -9.23 -10.62 -13.57
N PHE A 80 -9.99 -9.62 -13.97
CA PHE A 80 -9.99 -8.32 -13.31
C PHE A 80 -10.35 -8.43 -11.82
N ASP A 81 -11.51 -9.03 -11.53
CA ASP A 81 -11.97 -9.17 -10.14
C ASP A 81 -11.01 -10.01 -9.31
N ALA A 82 -10.52 -11.12 -9.88
CA ALA A 82 -9.59 -12.01 -9.19
C ALA A 82 -8.29 -11.28 -8.82
N LYS A 83 -7.77 -10.45 -9.70
CA LYS A 83 -6.54 -9.71 -9.43
C LYS A 83 -6.73 -8.66 -8.34
N VAL A 84 -7.88 -7.98 -8.30
CA VAL A 84 -8.19 -7.03 -7.23
C VAL A 84 -8.30 -7.75 -5.88
N ILE A 85 -8.95 -8.92 -5.86
CA ILE A 85 -9.09 -9.72 -4.64
C ILE A 85 -7.73 -10.20 -4.14
N VAL A 86 -6.89 -10.70 -5.01
CA VAL A 86 -5.53 -11.16 -4.66
C VAL A 86 -4.69 -9.98 -4.14
N LEU A 87 -4.80 -8.82 -4.76
CA LEU A 87 -4.12 -7.62 -4.28
C LEU A 87 -4.56 -7.30 -2.84
N GLY A 88 -5.85 -7.41 -2.54
CA GLY A 88 -6.38 -7.20 -1.20
C GLY A 88 -5.78 -8.16 -0.18
N GLU A 89 -5.60 -9.42 -0.55
CA GLU A 89 -4.98 -10.44 0.31
C GLU A 89 -3.52 -10.09 0.61
N TYR A 90 -2.76 -9.67 -0.39
CA TYR A 90 -1.38 -9.22 -0.22
C TYR A 90 -1.28 -8.02 0.71
N VAL A 91 -2.14 -7.04 0.51
CA VAL A 91 -2.15 -5.82 1.33
C VAL A 91 -2.49 -6.15 2.78
N ASN A 92 -3.50 -6.98 3.02
CA ASN A 92 -3.87 -7.38 4.38
C ASN A 92 -2.73 -8.11 5.09
N HIS A 93 -2.06 -9.01 4.40
CA HIS A 93 -0.93 -9.75 4.95
C HIS A 93 0.23 -8.81 5.30
N HIS A 94 0.55 -7.88 4.40
CA HIS A 94 1.61 -6.89 4.60
C HIS A 94 1.32 -5.97 5.80
N VAL A 95 0.07 -5.51 5.93
CA VAL A 95 -0.34 -4.68 7.05
C VAL A 95 -0.22 -5.44 8.37
N GLU A 96 -0.62 -6.71 8.40
CA GLU A 96 -0.50 -7.55 9.59
C GLU A 96 0.96 -7.71 10.01
N GLU A 97 1.88 -7.91 9.06
CA GLU A 97 3.31 -7.99 9.34
C GLU A 97 3.87 -6.68 9.89
N GLU A 98 3.50 -5.54 9.29
CA GLU A 98 3.93 -4.23 9.76
C GLU A 98 3.44 -3.97 11.18
N GLU A 99 2.17 -4.23 11.46
CA GLU A 99 1.59 -4.00 12.78
C GLU A 99 2.13 -4.98 13.81
N GLY A 100 2.40 -6.22 13.42
CA GLY A 100 2.85 -7.26 14.33
C GLY A 100 4.34 -7.25 14.62
N GLU A 101 5.17 -6.82 13.69
CA GLU A 101 6.63 -6.89 13.80
C GLU A 101 7.33 -5.55 13.66
N MET A 102 7.07 -4.83 12.57
CA MET A 102 7.81 -3.60 12.25
C MET A 102 7.46 -2.43 13.16
N PHE A 103 6.18 -2.20 13.43
CA PHE A 103 5.76 -1.11 14.30
C PHE A 103 6.23 -1.30 15.75
N PRO A 104 6.12 -2.50 16.36
CA PRO A 104 6.70 -2.72 17.68
C PRO A 104 8.20 -2.44 17.75
N GLU A 105 8.98 -2.93 16.78
CA GLU A 105 10.41 -2.67 16.72
C GLU A 105 10.70 -1.18 16.53
N SER A 106 9.90 -0.48 15.73
CA SER A 106 10.03 0.97 15.52
C SER A 106 9.78 1.75 16.81
N ARG A 107 8.78 1.34 17.59
CA ARG A 107 8.46 1.99 18.87
C ARG A 107 9.58 1.80 19.90
N ASP A 108 10.23 0.66 19.89
CA ASP A 108 11.31 0.33 20.83
C ASP A 108 12.66 0.89 20.39
N SER A 109 12.72 1.50 19.20
CA SER A 109 13.94 2.08 18.65
C SER A 109 14.07 3.56 19.04
N LYS A 110 15.15 4.19 18.56
CA LYS A 110 15.42 5.61 18.79
C LYS A 110 14.70 6.52 17.81
N LEU A 111 13.80 5.97 16.97
CA LEU A 111 13.06 6.76 16.00
C LEU A 111 12.09 7.73 16.66
N ASP A 112 12.08 8.97 16.15
CA ASP A 112 11.05 9.93 16.50
C ASP A 112 9.82 9.67 15.62
N LEU A 113 8.92 8.80 16.11
CA LEU A 113 7.73 8.40 15.36
C LEU A 113 6.77 9.55 15.09
N LYS A 114 6.75 10.55 15.97
CA LYS A 114 5.90 11.73 15.80
C LYS A 114 6.36 12.58 14.62
N GLU A 115 7.66 12.86 14.54
CA GLU A 115 8.26 13.59 13.43
C GLU A 115 8.12 12.80 12.12
N LEU A 116 8.40 11.49 12.18
CA LEU A 116 8.29 10.61 11.03
C LEU A 116 6.86 10.60 10.48
N GLY A 117 5.87 10.46 11.37
CA GLY A 117 4.45 10.51 10.98
C GLY A 117 4.05 11.82 10.33
N ALA A 118 4.57 12.95 10.87
CA ALA A 118 4.32 14.28 10.30
C ALA A 118 4.89 14.41 8.88
N ARG A 119 6.11 13.91 8.65
CA ARG A 119 6.75 13.91 7.34
C ARG A 119 5.98 13.06 6.34
N MET A 120 5.52 11.90 6.77
CA MET A 120 4.73 10.99 5.95
C MET A 120 3.39 11.61 5.56
N ALA A 121 2.70 12.26 6.49
CA ALA A 121 1.43 12.93 6.25
C ALA A 121 1.58 14.10 5.26
N GLU A 122 2.64 14.88 5.39
CA GLU A 122 2.95 15.98 4.48
C GLU A 122 3.21 15.47 3.07
N ARG A 123 4.00 14.40 2.95
CA ARG A 123 4.29 13.79 1.64
C ARG A 123 3.04 13.19 1.01
N LYS A 124 2.17 12.58 1.82
CA LYS A 124 0.89 12.06 1.34
C LYS A 124 0.04 13.18 0.73
N ALA A 125 -0.04 14.31 1.41
CA ALA A 125 -0.79 15.46 0.92
C ALA A 125 -0.24 15.98 -0.43
N GLU A 126 1.08 16.04 -0.57
CA GLU A 126 1.73 16.43 -1.82
C GLU A 126 1.40 15.47 -2.96
N LEU A 127 1.52 14.18 -2.70
CA LEU A 127 1.26 13.15 -3.72
C LEU A 127 -0.20 13.11 -4.12
N MET A 128 -1.13 13.26 -3.19
CA MET A 128 -2.55 13.35 -3.48
C MET A 128 -2.88 14.56 -4.34
N LYS A 129 -2.25 15.69 -4.06
CA LYS A 129 -2.43 16.93 -4.85
C LYS A 129 -1.91 16.76 -6.27
N GLN A 130 -0.74 16.15 -6.45
CA GLN A 130 -0.17 15.87 -7.77
C GLN A 130 -1.07 14.93 -8.56
N ALA A 131 -1.65 13.93 -7.91
CA ALA A 131 -2.52 12.96 -8.57
C ALA A 131 -3.82 13.58 -9.08
N LYS A 132 -4.27 14.67 -8.45
CA LYS A 132 -5.49 15.38 -8.84
C LYS A 132 -5.25 16.48 -9.88
N ALA A 133 -4.01 16.82 -10.10
CA ALA A 133 -3.62 17.80 -11.11
C ALA A 133 -3.55 17.15 -12.52
#